data_522cb17537ee43044f64966cc5d152a1
#
_entry.id   522cb17537ee43044f64966cc5d152a1
#
_cell.length_a   1.000
_cell.length_b   1.000
_cell.length_c   1.000
_cell.angle_alpha   90.00
_cell.angle_beta   90.00
_cell.angle_gamma   90.00
#
_symmetry.space_group_name_H-M   'P 1'
#
loop_
_entity.id
_entity.type
_entity.pdbx_description
1 polymer ?
#
loop_
_entity_poly.entity_id
_entity_poly.type
_entity_poly.pdbx_seq_one_letter_code
_entity_poly.pdbx_strand_id
1 'polypeptide(L)'
;MKNRPSPPGSRSEFEWEREIRRDERRISRYYYELASCLDLPGEEEIIYNELAGHSDLVPASGGKPENGLENPRRRFFDRDDDDDDDEGSRGNEERRPGAEATDEIDFLASEWSILAASRLRADLRLPGLGISCAYGKLLARAIDFSDADPRREYTLKLSLGKRVLADINQLLSMLESLGDEQPSLRSALDDHRRQLIQLREKSVDLLAQLRRQHSAGSID
;
A
#
# COMPACT_ATOMS: atom_id res chain seq x y z
N MET A 1 19.36 -27.36 -8.26
CA MET A 1 18.00 -27.40 -8.83
C MET A 1 17.47 -25.98 -8.86
N LYS A 2 17.33 -25.36 -10.04
CA LYS A 2 16.77 -24.00 -10.17
C LYS A 2 15.25 -24.10 -10.01
N ASN A 3 14.72 -23.58 -8.89
CA ASN A 3 13.27 -23.41 -8.71
C ASN A 3 12.77 -22.48 -9.81
N ARG A 4 12.08 -23.04 -10.81
CA ARG A 4 11.29 -22.23 -11.74
C ARG A 4 10.17 -21.57 -10.93
N PRO A 5 9.96 -20.27 -11.05
CA PRO A 5 8.82 -19.62 -10.43
C PRO A 5 7.53 -20.25 -10.99
N SER A 6 6.64 -20.64 -10.10
CA SER A 6 5.32 -21.13 -10.47
C SER A 6 4.55 -20.04 -11.23
N PRO A 7 3.72 -20.40 -12.23
CA PRO A 7 2.88 -19.40 -12.91
C PRO A 7 1.97 -18.65 -11.90
N PRO A 8 1.66 -17.38 -12.12
CA PRO A 8 0.98 -16.53 -11.11
C PRO A 8 -0.33 -17.12 -10.55
N GLY A 9 -1.09 -17.87 -11.34
CA GLY A 9 -2.35 -18.50 -10.91
C GLY A 9 -2.21 -19.75 -10.04
N SER A 10 -0.98 -20.27 -9.82
CA SER A 10 -0.74 -21.51 -9.06
C SER A 10 -0.03 -21.29 -7.72
N ARG A 11 0.26 -20.04 -7.35
CA ARG A 11 0.93 -19.73 -6.10
C ARG A 11 0.00 -19.93 -4.91
N SER A 12 0.51 -20.58 -3.87
CA SER A 12 -0.18 -20.71 -2.58
C SER A 12 -0.24 -19.37 -1.84
N GLU A 13 -1.16 -19.27 -0.90
CA GLU A 13 -1.23 -18.09 -0.01
C GLU A 13 0.10 -17.82 0.71
N PHE A 14 0.81 -18.87 1.12
CA PHE A 14 2.11 -18.75 1.80
C PHE A 14 3.22 -18.17 0.89
N GLU A 15 3.20 -18.50 -0.40
CA GLU A 15 4.15 -17.93 -1.38
C GLU A 15 3.86 -16.46 -1.62
N TRP A 16 2.59 -16.08 -1.74
CA TRP A 16 2.19 -14.68 -1.85
C TRP A 16 2.57 -13.88 -0.61
N GLU A 17 2.31 -14.43 0.58
CA GLU A 17 2.69 -13.80 1.84
C GLU A 17 4.20 -13.56 1.94
N ARG A 18 5.02 -14.49 1.47
CA ARG A 18 6.49 -14.33 1.42
C ARG A 18 6.91 -13.22 0.47
N GLU A 19 6.26 -13.12 -0.69
CA GLU A 19 6.54 -12.07 -1.69
C GLU A 19 6.17 -10.69 -1.14
N ILE A 20 4.97 -10.56 -0.61
CA ILE A 20 4.50 -9.31 0.01
C ILE A 20 5.44 -8.86 1.14
N ARG A 21 5.87 -9.76 2.02
CA ARG A 21 6.84 -9.43 3.08
C ARG A 21 8.21 -9.02 2.55
N ARG A 22 8.61 -9.54 1.41
CA ARG A 22 9.85 -9.14 0.76
C ARG A 22 9.73 -7.70 0.24
N ASP A 23 8.61 -7.37 -0.41
CA ASP A 23 8.37 -6.01 -0.89
C ASP A 23 8.19 -5.02 0.26
N GLU A 24 7.55 -5.43 1.36
CA GLU A 24 7.48 -4.62 2.57
C GLU A 24 8.85 -4.23 3.13
N ARG A 25 9.79 -5.17 3.17
CA ARG A 25 11.16 -4.88 3.63
C ARG A 25 11.87 -3.89 2.72
N ARG A 26 11.63 -3.96 1.40
CA ARG A 26 12.17 -3.01 0.42
C ARG A 26 11.62 -1.61 0.67
N ILE A 27 10.30 -1.48 0.79
CA ILE A 27 9.63 -0.21 1.06
C ILE A 27 10.09 0.36 2.41
N SER A 28 10.13 -0.46 3.46
CA SER A 28 10.59 -0.01 4.79
C SER A 28 12.05 0.47 4.77
N ARG A 29 12.91 -0.18 4.00
CA ARG A 29 14.29 0.24 3.85
C ARG A 29 14.40 1.55 3.07
N TYR A 30 13.63 1.69 1.99
CA TYR A 30 13.55 2.94 1.24
C TYR A 30 13.17 4.12 2.15
N TYR A 31 12.12 3.97 2.95
CA TYR A 31 11.72 5.03 3.89
C TYR A 31 12.76 5.31 4.97
N TYR A 32 13.46 4.30 5.42
CA TYR A 32 14.54 4.49 6.40
C TYR A 32 15.67 5.35 5.82
N GLU A 33 16.10 5.06 4.60
CA GLU A 33 17.13 5.85 3.91
C GLU A 33 16.61 7.24 3.55
N LEU A 34 15.37 7.35 3.08
CA LEU A 34 14.73 8.64 2.77
C LEU A 34 14.72 9.57 3.98
N ALA A 35 14.44 9.08 5.18
CA ALA A 35 14.43 9.89 6.40
C ALA A 35 15.78 10.52 6.71
N SER A 36 16.89 9.90 6.30
CA SER A 36 18.25 10.41 6.49
C SER A 36 18.72 11.34 5.38
N CYS A 37 18.11 11.28 4.21
CA CYS A 37 18.51 12.02 3.00
C CYS A 37 17.50 13.07 2.55
N LEU A 38 16.43 13.27 3.32
CA LEU A 38 15.35 14.20 2.97
C LEU A 38 15.89 15.59 2.72
N ASP A 39 15.48 16.19 1.59
CA ASP A 39 15.90 17.52 1.14
C ASP A 39 17.40 17.65 0.78
N LEU A 40 18.17 16.57 0.68
CA LEU A 40 19.53 16.62 0.19
C LEU A 40 19.57 16.68 -1.34
N PRO A 41 20.49 17.45 -1.94
CA PRO A 41 20.68 17.41 -3.38
C PRO A 41 21.07 16.00 -3.83
N GLY A 42 20.32 15.43 -4.79
CA GLY A 42 20.58 14.07 -5.28
C GLY A 42 20.11 12.94 -4.34
N GLU A 43 19.13 13.21 -3.47
CA GLU A 43 18.59 12.23 -2.51
C GLU A 43 18.24 10.89 -3.16
N GLU A 44 17.67 10.91 -4.38
CA GLU A 44 17.28 9.70 -5.11
C GLU A 44 18.48 8.82 -5.48
N GLU A 45 19.58 9.46 -5.90
CA GLU A 45 20.82 8.75 -6.25
C GLU A 45 21.49 8.16 -5.01
N ILE A 46 21.46 8.89 -3.88
CA ILE A 46 21.98 8.43 -2.59
C ILE A 46 21.18 7.21 -2.14
N ILE A 47 19.85 7.29 -2.12
CA ILE A 47 18.97 6.19 -1.71
C ILE A 47 19.13 4.98 -2.63
N TYR A 48 19.22 5.19 -3.95
CA TYR A 48 19.45 4.11 -4.90
C TYR A 48 20.78 3.39 -4.65
N ASN A 49 21.86 4.13 -4.39
CA ASN A 49 23.17 3.56 -4.10
C ASN A 49 23.17 2.76 -2.79
N GLU A 50 22.48 3.24 -1.75
CA GLU A 50 22.30 2.51 -0.49
C GLU A 50 21.49 1.22 -0.70
N LEU A 51 20.38 1.29 -1.44
CA LEU A 51 19.57 0.13 -1.77
C LEU A 51 20.32 -0.88 -2.64
N ALA A 52 21.17 -0.42 -3.57
CA ALA A 52 21.98 -1.29 -4.42
C ALA A 52 22.99 -2.14 -3.64
N GLY A 53 23.40 -1.68 -2.45
CA GLY A 53 24.21 -2.46 -1.52
C GLY A 53 23.49 -3.68 -0.92
N HIS A 54 22.16 -3.76 -1.05
CA HIS A 54 21.32 -4.84 -0.54
C HIS A 54 20.75 -5.69 -1.68
N SER A 55 21.45 -6.74 -2.07
CA SER A 55 21.08 -7.62 -3.20
C SER A 55 19.70 -8.25 -3.11
N ASP A 56 19.11 -8.34 -1.90
CA ASP A 56 17.76 -8.84 -1.66
C ASP A 56 16.68 -7.76 -1.89
N LEU A 57 17.07 -6.48 -1.92
CA LEU A 57 16.17 -5.35 -2.10
C LEU A 57 16.09 -4.87 -3.56
N VAL A 58 17.15 -5.06 -4.32
CA VAL A 58 17.15 -4.73 -5.75
C VAL A 58 16.65 -5.93 -6.53
N PRO A 59 15.62 -5.79 -7.40
CA PRO A 59 15.25 -6.88 -8.30
C PRO A 59 16.49 -7.30 -9.09
N ALA A 60 16.79 -8.59 -9.14
CA ALA A 60 17.79 -9.09 -10.05
C ALA A 60 17.38 -8.62 -11.46
N SER A 61 18.04 -7.60 -11.97
CA SER A 61 17.85 -7.11 -13.32
C SER A 61 18.23 -8.25 -14.25
N GLY A 62 17.26 -9.06 -14.63
CA GLY A 62 17.40 -10.09 -15.64
C GLY A 62 17.48 -9.43 -17.03
N GLY A 63 18.54 -8.71 -17.27
CA GLY A 63 18.79 -8.04 -18.53
C GLY A 63 19.63 -6.80 -18.28
N LYS A 64 20.82 -6.76 -18.87
CA LYS A 64 21.58 -5.53 -19.01
C LYS A 64 20.64 -4.46 -19.56
N PRO A 65 20.65 -3.23 -19.06
CA PRO A 65 20.03 -2.14 -19.77
C PRO A 65 20.80 -1.99 -21.09
N GLU A 66 20.29 -2.55 -22.16
CA GLU A 66 20.74 -2.18 -23.49
C GLU A 66 20.24 -0.77 -23.73
N ASN A 67 21.21 0.15 -23.67
CA ASN A 67 21.12 1.49 -24.22
C ASN A 67 20.04 2.42 -23.70
N GLY A 68 20.48 3.31 -22.85
CA GLY A 68 19.75 4.50 -22.45
C GLY A 68 19.12 4.35 -21.07
N LEU A 69 19.55 5.23 -20.21
CA LEU A 69 18.92 5.52 -18.92
C LEU A 69 17.42 5.83 -19.13
N GLU A 70 16.61 4.81 -19.38
CA GLU A 70 15.17 4.92 -19.16
C GLU A 70 14.99 5.04 -17.66
N ASN A 71 14.81 6.28 -17.27
CA ASN A 71 14.49 6.67 -15.90
C ASN A 71 13.35 5.79 -15.39
N PRO A 72 13.55 4.99 -14.31
CA PRO A 72 12.46 4.19 -13.72
C PRO A 72 11.21 5.01 -13.38
N ARG A 73 11.37 6.34 -13.21
CA ARG A 73 10.27 7.29 -13.04
C ARG A 73 9.23 7.24 -14.15
N ARG A 74 9.63 7.04 -15.43
CA ARG A 74 8.66 7.04 -16.52
C ARG A 74 7.60 5.95 -16.39
N ARG A 75 7.92 4.78 -15.84
CA ARG A 75 6.94 3.70 -15.66
C ARG A 75 5.94 3.91 -14.52
N PHE A 76 6.24 4.77 -13.54
CA PHE A 76 5.35 5.04 -12.42
C PHE A 76 4.46 6.28 -12.64
N PHE A 77 4.89 7.22 -13.49
CA PHE A 77 4.21 8.50 -13.72
C PHE A 77 3.79 8.75 -15.16
N ASP A 78 4.30 7.97 -16.13
CA ASP A 78 3.71 7.92 -17.46
C ASP A 78 2.47 6.98 -17.42
N ARG A 79 1.47 7.39 -16.69
CA ARG A 79 0.12 7.21 -17.16
C ARG A 79 0.07 8.16 -18.35
N ASP A 80 0.16 7.58 -19.55
CA ASP A 80 -0.09 8.32 -20.77
C ASP A 80 -1.40 9.07 -20.56
N ASP A 81 -1.29 10.41 -20.38
CA ASP A 81 -2.38 11.34 -20.58
C ASP A 81 -2.67 11.32 -22.10
N ASP A 82 -2.99 10.16 -22.64
CA ASP A 82 -3.75 10.05 -23.85
C ASP A 82 -5.17 10.50 -23.47
N ASP A 83 -5.33 11.83 -23.50
CA ASP A 83 -6.59 12.52 -23.58
C ASP A 83 -7.36 12.03 -24.83
N ASP A 84 -7.78 10.78 -24.81
CA ASP A 84 -8.88 10.33 -25.63
C ASP A 84 -10.16 10.82 -24.92
N ASP A 85 -10.62 11.99 -25.40
CA ASP A 85 -11.95 12.55 -25.19
C ASP A 85 -13.04 11.53 -25.61
N ASP A 86 -13.16 10.42 -24.87
CA ASP A 86 -14.32 9.54 -24.93
C ASP A 86 -15.38 10.00 -23.91
N GLU A 87 -16.02 11.13 -24.22
CA GLU A 87 -17.21 11.65 -23.53
C GLU A 87 -18.44 10.73 -23.69
N GLY A 88 -18.28 9.42 -23.88
CA GLY A 88 -19.37 8.56 -24.34
C GLY A 88 -19.80 7.41 -23.44
N SER A 89 -19.18 7.11 -22.32
CA SER A 89 -19.54 5.92 -21.52
C SER A 89 -19.58 6.13 -20.01
N ARG A 90 -20.38 7.10 -19.54
CA ARG A 90 -20.86 7.07 -18.16
C ARG A 90 -22.01 6.05 -18.02
N GLY A 91 -21.82 4.84 -18.56
CA GLY A 91 -22.64 3.68 -18.27
C GLY A 91 -22.23 3.17 -16.90
N ASN A 92 -23.21 3.18 -15.97
CA ASN A 92 -23.36 2.46 -14.72
C ASN A 92 -22.22 1.44 -14.44
N GLU A 93 -21.00 1.95 -14.13
CA GLU A 93 -19.92 1.11 -13.63
C GLU A 93 -20.39 0.60 -12.26
N GLU A 94 -20.83 -0.66 -12.22
CA GLU A 94 -21.04 -1.37 -10.96
C GLU A 94 -19.77 -1.13 -10.12
N ARG A 95 -19.88 -0.26 -9.10
CA ARG A 95 -18.78 0.08 -8.19
C ARG A 95 -18.15 -1.22 -7.73
N ARG A 96 -16.90 -1.45 -8.13
CA ARG A 96 -16.15 -2.67 -7.75
C ARG A 96 -16.18 -2.82 -6.24
N PRO A 97 -16.44 -4.03 -5.71
CA PRO A 97 -16.39 -4.26 -4.27
C PRO A 97 -15.01 -3.87 -3.74
N GLY A 98 -14.95 -2.88 -2.87
CA GLY A 98 -13.69 -2.34 -2.32
C GLY A 98 -13.35 -0.91 -2.75
N ALA A 99 -13.93 -0.37 -3.83
CA ALA A 99 -13.70 1.01 -4.25
C ALA A 99 -14.08 2.02 -3.16
N GLU A 100 -15.20 1.78 -2.44
CA GLU A 100 -15.61 2.62 -1.32
C GLU A 100 -14.58 2.64 -0.19
N ALA A 101 -13.94 1.51 0.10
CA ALA A 101 -12.90 1.44 1.12
C ALA A 101 -11.64 2.19 0.70
N THR A 102 -11.31 2.19 -0.58
CA THR A 102 -10.17 2.94 -1.15
C THR A 102 -10.40 4.44 -1.04
N ASP A 103 -11.60 4.92 -1.40
CA ASP A 103 -11.98 6.33 -1.28
C ASP A 103 -11.93 6.80 0.20
N GLU A 104 -12.39 5.96 1.13
CA GLU A 104 -12.36 6.24 2.56
C GLU A 104 -10.92 6.35 3.10
N ILE A 105 -10.02 5.46 2.65
CA ILE A 105 -8.59 5.51 3.02
C ILE A 105 -7.91 6.76 2.47
N ASP A 106 -8.16 7.11 1.22
CA ASP A 106 -7.60 8.31 0.58
C ASP A 106 -8.05 9.58 1.29
N PHE A 107 -9.32 9.66 1.66
CA PHE A 107 -9.87 10.75 2.47
C PHE A 107 -9.14 10.87 3.81
N LEU A 108 -8.98 9.75 4.54
CA LEU A 108 -8.28 9.72 5.83
C LEU A 108 -6.81 10.12 5.71
N ALA A 109 -6.12 9.67 4.66
CA ALA A 109 -4.74 10.04 4.37
C ALA A 109 -4.59 11.55 4.12
N SER A 110 -5.54 12.13 3.39
CA SER A 110 -5.59 13.56 3.10
C SER A 110 -5.85 14.38 4.36
N GLU A 111 -6.83 14.01 5.18
CA GLU A 111 -7.11 14.66 6.47
C GLU A 111 -5.91 14.56 7.42
N TRP A 112 -5.26 13.40 7.48
CA TRP A 112 -4.03 13.22 8.25
C TRP A 112 -2.93 14.19 7.79
N SER A 113 -2.72 14.34 6.49
CA SER A 113 -1.68 15.20 5.93
C SER A 113 -1.91 16.66 6.32
N ILE A 114 -3.15 17.14 6.29
CA ILE A 114 -3.54 18.49 6.72
C ILE A 114 -3.32 18.66 8.23
N LEU A 115 -3.73 17.70 9.04
CA LEU A 115 -3.58 17.71 10.48
C LEU A 115 -2.10 17.74 10.87
N ALA A 116 -1.27 16.89 10.27
CA ALA A 116 0.14 16.80 10.52
C ALA A 116 0.87 18.10 10.16
N ALA A 117 0.59 18.65 8.97
CA ALA A 117 1.21 19.88 8.50
C ALA A 117 0.84 21.10 9.37
N SER A 118 -0.40 21.17 9.89
CA SER A 118 -0.91 22.34 10.58
C SER A 118 -0.74 22.32 12.11
N ARG A 119 -0.69 21.13 12.73
CA ARG A 119 -0.82 21.00 14.18
C ARG A 119 0.23 20.13 14.87
N LEU A 120 1.04 19.38 14.10
CA LEU A 120 2.04 18.50 14.68
C LEU A 120 3.25 19.29 15.18
N ARG A 121 3.71 18.99 16.40
CA ARG A 121 4.92 19.57 16.97
C ARG A 121 6.16 19.19 16.14
N ALA A 122 7.15 20.07 16.13
CA ALA A 122 8.36 19.88 15.31
C ALA A 122 9.14 18.59 15.66
N ASP A 123 9.18 18.24 16.96
CA ASP A 123 9.84 17.03 17.45
C ASP A 123 9.11 15.73 17.08
N LEU A 124 7.84 15.81 16.67
CA LEU A 124 7.01 14.67 16.27
C LEU A 124 6.84 14.55 14.75
N ARG A 125 7.57 15.36 13.95
CA ARG A 125 7.48 15.31 12.48
C ARG A 125 7.86 13.95 11.91
N LEU A 126 8.88 13.31 12.46
CA LEU A 126 9.32 11.99 11.98
C LEU A 126 8.27 10.88 12.27
N PRO A 127 7.72 10.75 13.50
CA PRO A 127 6.55 9.88 13.71
C PRO A 127 5.37 10.23 12.79
N GLY A 128 5.09 11.53 12.56
CA GLY A 128 4.04 11.98 11.66
C GLY A 128 4.23 11.54 10.22
N LEU A 129 5.45 11.64 9.70
CA LEU A 129 5.81 11.11 8.38
C LEU A 129 5.61 9.59 8.33
N GLY A 130 5.98 8.87 9.38
CA GLY A 130 5.73 7.42 9.48
C GLY A 130 4.26 7.06 9.33
N ILE A 131 3.35 7.86 9.91
CA ILE A 131 1.90 7.66 9.76
C ILE A 131 1.45 7.97 8.32
N SER A 132 1.97 9.03 7.68
CA SER A 132 1.68 9.32 6.26
C SER A 132 2.10 8.15 5.36
N CYS A 133 3.29 7.60 5.57
CA CYS A 133 3.78 6.43 4.84
C CYS A 133 2.90 5.19 5.08
N ALA A 134 2.41 5.00 6.31
CA ALA A 134 1.52 3.89 6.64
C ALA A 134 0.16 4.02 5.95
N TYR A 135 -0.40 5.23 5.83
CA TYR A 135 -1.61 5.49 5.04
C TYR A 135 -1.39 5.22 3.54
N GLY A 136 -0.28 5.71 2.95
CA GLY A 136 0.04 5.45 1.56
C GLY A 136 0.20 3.96 1.26
N LYS A 137 0.83 3.21 2.16
CA LYS A 137 0.96 1.76 2.07
C LYS A 137 -0.40 1.05 2.17
N LEU A 138 -1.27 1.46 3.10
CA LEU A 138 -2.62 0.93 3.23
C LEU A 138 -3.44 1.19 1.97
N LEU A 139 -3.37 2.39 1.41
CA LEU A 139 -4.07 2.78 0.18
C LEU A 139 -3.63 1.91 -1.01
N ALA A 140 -2.32 1.79 -1.24
CA ALA A 140 -1.79 0.96 -2.32
C ALA A 140 -2.28 -0.49 -2.22
N ARG A 141 -2.30 -1.07 -1.02
CA ARG A 141 -2.80 -2.43 -0.81
C ARG A 141 -4.29 -2.59 -0.95
N ALA A 142 -5.06 -1.57 -0.57
CA ALA A 142 -6.49 -1.57 -0.77
C ALA A 142 -6.84 -1.54 -2.26
N ILE A 143 -6.08 -0.80 -3.06
CA ILE A 143 -6.18 -0.79 -4.53
C ILE A 143 -5.86 -2.19 -5.08
N ASP A 144 -4.70 -2.76 -4.74
CA ASP A 144 -4.30 -4.09 -5.19
C ASP A 144 -5.35 -5.15 -4.81
N PHE A 145 -5.90 -5.07 -3.57
CA PHE A 145 -6.96 -5.94 -3.10
C PHE A 145 -8.25 -5.78 -3.90
N SER A 146 -8.62 -4.55 -4.24
CA SER A 146 -9.80 -4.26 -5.06
C SER A 146 -9.66 -4.83 -6.47
N ASP A 147 -8.50 -4.64 -7.09
CA ASP A 147 -8.21 -5.00 -8.48
C ASP A 147 -8.01 -6.51 -8.70
N ALA A 148 -7.54 -7.24 -7.69
CA ALA A 148 -7.32 -8.68 -7.80
C ALA A 148 -8.63 -9.44 -8.11
N ASP A 149 -8.62 -10.26 -9.17
CA ASP A 149 -9.78 -11.07 -9.57
C ASP A 149 -10.02 -12.23 -8.57
N PRO A 150 -11.15 -12.26 -7.85
CA PRO A 150 -11.43 -13.31 -6.87
C PRO A 150 -11.52 -14.72 -7.46
N ARG A 151 -11.76 -14.86 -8.77
CA ARG A 151 -11.86 -16.16 -9.44
C ARG A 151 -10.50 -16.71 -9.87
N ARG A 152 -9.59 -15.82 -10.29
CA ARG A 152 -8.26 -16.18 -10.81
C ARG A 152 -7.18 -16.10 -9.76
N GLU A 153 -7.31 -15.15 -8.81
CA GLU A 153 -6.27 -14.73 -7.87
C GLU A 153 -6.74 -14.81 -6.42
N TYR A 154 -7.63 -15.77 -6.11
CA TYR A 154 -8.23 -15.91 -4.77
C TYR A 154 -7.19 -15.87 -3.64
N THR A 155 -6.10 -16.64 -3.75
CA THR A 155 -5.06 -16.74 -2.73
C THR A 155 -4.27 -15.44 -2.57
N LEU A 156 -4.01 -14.72 -3.68
CA LEU A 156 -3.42 -13.38 -3.65
C LEU A 156 -4.38 -12.40 -2.96
N LYS A 157 -5.64 -12.35 -3.41
CA LYS A 157 -6.65 -11.46 -2.83
C LYS A 157 -6.83 -11.70 -1.33
N LEU A 158 -6.84 -12.95 -0.90
CA LEU A 158 -6.92 -13.30 0.52
C LEU A 158 -5.69 -12.81 1.30
N SER A 159 -4.48 -12.95 0.74
CA SER A 159 -3.24 -12.48 1.35
C SER A 159 -3.21 -10.95 1.45
N LEU A 160 -3.60 -10.23 0.38
CA LEU A 160 -3.70 -8.77 0.37
C LEU A 160 -4.69 -8.26 1.41
N GLY A 161 -5.89 -8.87 1.50
CA GLY A 161 -6.88 -8.46 2.51
C GLY A 161 -6.41 -8.68 3.95
N LYS A 162 -5.66 -9.74 4.23
CA LYS A 162 -5.02 -9.92 5.55
C LYS A 162 -4.00 -8.82 5.84
N ARG A 163 -3.28 -8.36 4.80
CA ARG A 163 -2.32 -7.28 4.94
C ARG A 163 -2.97 -5.92 5.14
N VAL A 164 -4.08 -5.66 4.47
CA VAL A 164 -4.91 -4.47 4.73
C VAL A 164 -5.30 -4.42 6.21
N LEU A 165 -5.77 -5.53 6.79
CA LEU A 165 -6.08 -5.59 8.22
C LEU A 165 -4.87 -5.35 9.13
N ALA A 166 -3.69 -5.88 8.77
CA ALA A 166 -2.46 -5.67 9.52
C ALA A 166 -2.02 -4.20 9.47
N ASP A 167 -2.12 -3.54 8.31
CA ASP A 167 -1.78 -2.13 8.14
C ASP A 167 -2.74 -1.21 8.91
N ILE A 168 -4.04 -1.50 8.92
CA ILE A 168 -5.01 -0.77 9.75
C ILE A 168 -4.64 -0.89 11.23
N ASN A 169 -4.31 -2.09 11.72
CA ASN A 169 -3.92 -2.28 13.12
C ASN A 169 -2.61 -1.54 13.45
N GLN A 170 -1.66 -1.49 12.52
CA GLN A 170 -0.43 -0.71 12.67
C GLN A 170 -0.72 0.79 12.79
N LEU A 171 -1.56 1.33 11.90
CA LEU A 171 -2.00 2.73 11.95
C LEU A 171 -2.69 3.07 13.27
N LEU A 172 -3.60 2.22 13.73
CA LEU A 172 -4.28 2.41 15.02
C LEU A 172 -3.28 2.52 16.18
N SER A 173 -2.25 1.68 16.21
CA SER A 173 -1.19 1.72 17.23
C SER A 173 -0.34 2.98 17.12
N MET A 174 0.00 3.43 15.90
CA MET A 174 0.80 4.64 15.68
C MET A 174 0.04 5.90 16.12
N LEU A 175 -1.26 6.00 15.78
CA LEU A 175 -2.11 7.11 16.19
C LEU A 175 -2.30 7.16 17.72
N GLU A 176 -2.40 6.01 18.37
CA GLU A 176 -2.47 5.91 19.84
C GLU A 176 -1.19 6.44 20.49
N SER A 177 -0.03 5.94 20.06
CA SER A 177 1.27 6.41 20.56
C SER A 177 1.44 7.93 20.39
N LEU A 178 1.07 8.45 19.23
CA LEU A 178 1.14 9.90 18.96
C LEU A 178 0.19 10.70 19.86
N GLY A 179 -1.00 10.18 20.16
CA GLY A 179 -1.97 10.78 21.07
C GLY A 179 -1.45 10.88 22.53
N ASP A 180 -0.62 9.93 22.94
CA ASP A 180 0.03 9.95 24.24
C ASP A 180 1.16 10.99 24.30
N GLU A 181 1.92 11.16 23.20
CA GLU A 181 2.99 12.15 23.10
C GLU A 181 2.48 13.59 22.89
N GLN A 182 1.33 13.77 22.22
CA GLN A 182 0.69 15.07 21.97
C GLN A 182 -0.80 15.04 22.33
N PRO A 183 -1.17 15.16 23.62
CA PRO A 183 -2.56 15.08 24.08
C PRO A 183 -3.50 16.13 23.45
N SER A 184 -2.97 17.27 22.98
CA SER A 184 -3.76 18.31 22.30
C SER A 184 -4.35 17.84 20.95
N LEU A 185 -3.85 16.76 20.36
CA LEU A 185 -4.37 16.15 19.14
C LEU A 185 -5.33 14.99 19.40
N ARG A 186 -5.45 14.52 20.65
CA ARG A 186 -6.17 13.28 21.01
C ARG A 186 -7.56 13.21 20.38
N SER A 187 -8.35 14.27 20.45
CA SER A 187 -9.71 14.28 19.88
C SER A 187 -9.72 14.03 18.36
N ALA A 188 -8.82 14.69 17.61
CA ALA A 188 -8.71 14.50 16.17
C ALA A 188 -8.21 13.09 15.83
N LEU A 189 -7.24 12.57 16.61
CA LEU A 189 -6.72 11.22 16.43
C LEU A 189 -7.76 10.14 16.77
N ASP A 190 -8.63 10.38 17.75
CA ASP A 190 -9.73 9.48 18.10
C ASP A 190 -10.77 9.42 16.99
N ASP A 191 -10.99 10.50 16.24
CA ASP A 191 -11.87 10.50 15.07
C ASP A 191 -11.27 9.64 13.94
N HIS A 192 -9.97 9.79 13.63
CA HIS A 192 -9.27 8.91 12.69
C HIS A 192 -9.32 7.44 13.13
N ARG A 193 -9.06 7.16 14.41
CA ARG A 193 -9.10 5.80 14.96
C ARG A 193 -10.48 5.18 14.83
N ARG A 194 -11.55 5.93 15.06
CA ARG A 194 -12.92 5.44 14.91
C ARG A 194 -13.22 5.04 13.47
N GLN A 195 -12.83 5.84 12.51
CA GLN A 195 -13.03 5.55 11.09
C GLN A 195 -12.18 4.33 10.66
N LEU A 196 -10.92 4.22 11.10
CA LEU A 196 -10.09 3.03 10.84
C LEU A 196 -10.67 1.75 11.45
N ILE A 197 -11.32 1.81 12.62
CA ILE A 197 -12.01 0.66 13.22
C ILE A 197 -13.19 0.24 12.34
N GLN A 198 -14.00 1.17 11.86
CA GLN A 198 -15.10 0.87 10.94
C GLN A 198 -14.59 0.26 9.63
N LEU A 199 -13.53 0.81 9.06
CA LEU A 199 -12.87 0.25 7.87
C LEU A 199 -12.35 -1.18 8.10
N ARG A 200 -11.79 -1.45 9.29
CA ARG A 200 -11.35 -2.79 9.68
C ARG A 200 -12.50 -3.79 9.72
N GLU A 201 -13.63 -3.40 10.28
CA GLU A 201 -14.83 -4.24 10.34
C GLU A 201 -15.35 -4.55 8.93
N LYS A 202 -15.47 -3.54 8.06
CA LYS A 202 -15.83 -3.72 6.64
C LYS A 202 -14.86 -4.69 5.95
N SER A 203 -13.56 -4.56 6.20
CA SER A 203 -12.53 -5.42 5.59
C SER A 203 -12.63 -6.88 6.09
N VAL A 204 -12.96 -7.11 7.35
CA VAL A 204 -13.22 -8.45 7.90
C VAL A 204 -14.43 -9.10 7.22
N ASP A 205 -15.51 -8.34 7.03
CA ASP A 205 -16.72 -8.83 6.38
C ASP A 205 -16.45 -9.19 4.90
N LEU A 206 -15.71 -8.35 4.18
CA LEU A 206 -15.30 -8.62 2.79
C LEU A 206 -14.47 -9.92 2.69
N LEU A 207 -13.52 -10.14 3.60
CA LEU A 207 -12.75 -11.38 3.64
C LEU A 207 -13.61 -12.61 3.98
N ALA A 208 -14.58 -12.45 4.87
CA ALA A 208 -15.52 -13.52 5.18
C ALA A 208 -16.43 -13.86 3.98
N GLN A 209 -16.87 -12.86 3.22
CA GLN A 209 -17.62 -13.05 1.99
C GLN A 209 -16.78 -13.76 0.92
N LEU A 210 -15.54 -13.33 0.71
CA LEU A 210 -14.61 -13.92 -0.24
C LEU A 210 -14.41 -15.43 0.04
N ARG A 211 -14.23 -15.81 1.31
CA ARG A 211 -14.07 -17.21 1.72
C ARG A 211 -15.34 -18.03 1.44
N ARG A 212 -16.51 -17.47 1.74
CA ARG A 212 -17.80 -18.16 1.48
C ARG A 212 -18.02 -18.39 -0.01
N GLN A 213 -17.73 -17.39 -0.85
CA GLN A 213 -17.88 -17.50 -2.30
C GLN A 213 -16.95 -18.57 -2.88
N HIS A 214 -15.70 -18.62 -2.43
CA HIS A 214 -14.76 -19.64 -2.88
C HIS A 214 -15.17 -21.05 -2.46
N SER A 215 -15.67 -21.23 -1.23
CA SER A 215 -16.13 -22.52 -0.74
C SER A 215 -17.39 -23.01 -1.49
N ALA A 216 -18.28 -22.11 -1.89
CA ALA A 216 -19.48 -22.44 -2.65
C ALA A 216 -19.19 -22.81 -4.11
N GLY A 217 -18.22 -22.15 -4.74
CA GLY A 217 -17.81 -22.41 -6.14
C GLY A 217 -16.90 -23.64 -6.32
N SER A 218 -16.42 -24.27 -5.23
CA SER A 218 -15.56 -25.46 -5.28
C SER A 218 -16.34 -26.78 -5.21
N ILE A 219 -17.66 -26.74 -5.24
CA ILE A 219 -18.55 -27.93 -5.08
C ILE A 219 -19.11 -28.39 -6.45
N ASP A 220 -18.93 -27.64 -7.51
CA ASP A 220 -19.29 -28.00 -8.89
C ASP A 220 -18.07 -28.48 -9.70
#